data_8baa6ee759c356db1c4d2c05c643c198
#
_entry.id   8baa6ee759c356db1c4d2c05c643c198
#
_cell.length_a   1.000
_cell.length_b   1.000
_cell.length_c   1.000
_cell.angle_alpha   90.00
_cell.angle_beta   90.00
_cell.angle_gamma   90.00
#
_symmetry.space_group_name_H-M   'P 1'
#
loop_
_entity.id
_entity.type
_entity.pdbx_description
1 polymer ?
#
loop_
_entity_poly.entity_id
_entity_poly.type
_entity_poly.pdbx_seq_one_letter_code
_entity_poly.pdbx_strand_id
1 'polypeptide(L)' 'FSGHLEVLQWARANGCPWNKWTCAFAARHGHLEVLQWLRANGCPWDGRTRAVARDHLEVLSWAIANGCPDY' A
#
# COMPACT_ATOMS: atom_id res chain seq x y z
N PHE A 1 2.89 12.38 2.70
CA PHE A 1 3.11 11.44 1.59
C PHE A 1 2.27 11.87 0.40
N SER A 2 2.89 12.14 -0.70
CA SER A 2 2.22 12.68 -1.88
C SER A 2 2.23 11.71 -3.06
N GLY A 3 2.31 10.43 -2.81
CA GLY A 3 2.33 9.42 -3.86
C GLY A 3 3.62 9.39 -4.66
N HIS A 4 4.71 9.83 -4.05
CA HIS A 4 6.01 9.87 -4.72
C HIS A 4 6.62 8.47 -4.76
N LEU A 5 6.23 7.70 -5.76
CA LEU A 5 6.73 6.34 -5.94
C LEU A 5 8.26 6.31 -6.02
N GLU A 6 8.85 7.28 -6.67
CA GLU A 6 10.30 7.38 -6.82
C GLU A 6 11.00 7.46 -5.47
N VAL A 7 10.43 8.21 -4.53
CA VAL A 7 11.00 8.34 -3.19
C VAL A 7 10.95 6.99 -2.46
N LEU A 8 9.86 6.27 -2.59
CA LEU A 8 9.74 4.95 -2.00
C LEU A 8 10.72 3.95 -2.60
N GLN A 9 10.89 3.99 -3.90
CA GLN A 9 11.85 3.14 -4.59
C GLN A 9 13.27 3.42 -4.12
N TRP A 10 13.62 4.70 -4.01
CA TRP A 10 14.93 5.11 -3.52
C TRP A 10 15.14 4.65 -2.08
N ALA A 11 14.16 4.90 -1.22
CA ALA A 11 14.27 4.53 0.20
C ALA A 11 14.47 3.01 0.34
N ARG A 12 13.71 2.22 -0.41
CA ARG A 12 13.81 0.76 -0.34
C ARG A 12 15.16 0.27 -0.85
N ALA A 13 15.67 0.88 -1.92
CA ALA A 13 16.98 0.53 -2.47
C ALA A 13 18.10 0.85 -1.48
N ASN A 14 17.90 1.80 -0.59
CA ASN A 14 18.86 2.18 0.44
C ASN A 14 18.62 1.45 1.78
N GLY A 15 17.79 0.41 1.77
CA GLY A 15 17.60 -0.43 2.94
C GLY A 15 16.62 0.11 3.98
N CYS A 16 15.84 1.12 3.67
CA CYS A 16 14.80 1.60 4.58
C CYS A 16 13.77 0.51 4.82
N PRO A 17 13.51 0.14 6.07
CA PRO A 17 12.50 -0.88 6.36
C PRO A 17 11.09 -0.35 6.07
N TRP A 18 10.21 -1.27 5.70
CA TRP A 18 8.80 -0.97 5.60
C TRP A 18 8.00 -2.04 6.34
N ASN A 19 6.73 -1.74 6.62
CA ASN A 19 5.87 -2.66 7.34
C ASN A 19 4.43 -2.53 6.83
N LYS A 20 3.50 -3.19 7.52
CA LYS A 20 2.08 -3.16 7.14
C LYS A 20 1.47 -1.76 7.10
N TRP A 21 2.00 -0.82 7.85
CA TRP A 21 1.54 0.56 7.83
C TRP A 21 1.91 1.27 6.52
N THR A 22 3.00 0.83 5.86
CA THR A 22 3.41 1.41 4.58
C THR A 22 2.32 1.21 3.53
N CYS A 23 1.81 -0.02 3.40
CA CYS A 23 0.70 -0.31 2.49
C CYS A 23 -0.58 0.43 2.92
N ALA A 24 -0.88 0.45 4.21
CA ALA A 24 -2.05 1.16 4.73
C ALA A 24 -1.98 2.65 4.42
N PHE A 25 -0.80 3.25 4.54
CA PHE A 25 -0.62 4.67 4.23
C PHE A 25 -0.90 4.97 2.77
N ALA A 26 -0.37 4.15 1.86
CA ALA A 26 -0.63 4.31 0.43
C ALA A 26 -2.13 4.17 0.13
N ALA A 27 -2.79 3.18 0.73
CA ALA A 27 -4.21 2.95 0.56
C ALA A 27 -5.06 4.10 1.09
N ARG A 28 -4.68 4.64 2.23
CA ARG A 28 -5.40 5.76 2.87
C ARG A 28 -5.44 6.99 1.98
N HIS A 29 -4.37 7.21 1.21
CA HIS A 29 -4.26 8.37 0.33
C HIS A 29 -4.70 8.07 -1.11
N GLY A 30 -5.21 6.88 -1.37
CA GLY A 30 -5.71 6.50 -2.68
C GLY A 30 -4.65 6.29 -3.74
N HIS A 31 -3.42 5.98 -3.33
CA HIS A 31 -2.31 5.79 -4.26
C HIS A 31 -2.23 4.34 -4.72
N LEU A 32 -3.08 3.95 -5.65
CA LEU A 32 -3.17 2.58 -6.14
C LEU A 32 -1.85 2.10 -6.75
N GLU A 33 -1.23 2.92 -7.59
CA GLU A 33 0.04 2.57 -8.24
C GLU A 33 1.13 2.29 -7.21
N VAL A 34 1.20 3.11 -6.16
CA VAL A 34 2.17 2.93 -5.09
C VAL A 34 1.88 1.64 -4.34
N LEU A 35 0.62 1.38 -4.04
CA LEU A 35 0.23 0.15 -3.33
C LEU A 35 0.57 -1.09 -4.16
N GLN A 36 0.31 -1.05 -5.46
CA GLN A 36 0.64 -2.15 -6.36
C GLN A 36 2.14 -2.43 -6.37
N TRP A 37 2.96 -1.37 -6.45
CA TRP A 37 4.41 -1.52 -6.42
C TRP A 37 4.88 -2.10 -5.09
N LEU A 38 4.34 -1.59 -3.97
CA LEU A 38 4.70 -2.09 -2.64
C LEU A 38 4.43 -3.59 -2.54
N ARG A 39 3.26 -4.04 -2.98
CA ARG A 39 2.92 -5.46 -2.91
C ARG A 39 3.77 -6.31 -3.84
N ALA A 40 4.10 -5.78 -5.00
CA ALA A 40 4.97 -6.50 -5.95
C ALA A 40 6.37 -6.69 -5.37
N ASN A 41 6.78 -5.84 -4.45
CA ASN A 41 8.10 -5.90 -3.80
C ASN A 41 8.06 -6.49 -2.40
N GLY A 42 6.96 -7.15 -2.04
CA GLY A 42 6.87 -7.91 -0.80
C GLY A 42 6.52 -7.12 0.46
N CYS A 43 6.03 -5.90 0.31
CA CYS A 43 5.59 -5.13 1.47
C CYS A 43 4.37 -5.81 2.11
N PRO A 44 4.40 -6.08 3.42
CA PRO A 44 3.26 -6.75 4.07
C PRO A 44 2.05 -5.83 4.17
N TRP A 45 0.87 -6.43 4.26
CA TRP A 45 -0.36 -5.71 4.54
C TRP A 45 -1.27 -6.54 5.44
N ASP A 46 -2.30 -5.90 5.99
CA ASP A 46 -3.33 -6.58 6.77
C ASP A 46 -4.67 -5.86 6.60
N GLY A 47 -5.63 -6.16 7.45
CA GLY A 47 -6.96 -5.56 7.38
C GLY A 47 -6.98 -4.03 7.49
N ARG A 48 -5.93 -3.41 8.02
CA ARG A 48 -5.84 -1.96 8.09
C ARG A 48 -5.84 -1.33 6.71
N THR A 49 -5.17 -1.98 5.74
CA THR A 49 -5.15 -1.49 4.36
C THR A 49 -6.57 -1.38 3.80
N ARG A 50 -7.40 -2.38 4.05
CA ARG A 50 -8.81 -2.34 3.62
C ARG A 50 -9.59 -1.27 4.39
N ALA A 51 -9.39 -1.19 5.69
CA ALA A 51 -10.12 -0.26 6.55
C ALA A 51 -9.88 1.20 6.14
N VAL A 52 -8.63 1.56 5.86
CA VAL A 52 -8.31 2.95 5.50
C VAL A 52 -8.62 3.26 4.04
N ALA A 53 -8.82 2.26 3.19
CA ALA A 53 -9.11 2.44 1.78
C ALA A 53 -10.60 2.54 1.47
N ARG A 54 -11.45 2.51 2.48
CA ARG A 54 -12.91 2.45 2.27
C ARG A 54 -13.47 3.63 1.47
N ASP A 55 -12.79 4.77 1.46
CA ASP A 55 -13.20 5.94 0.68
C ASP A 55 -12.57 5.98 -0.70
N HIS A 56 -11.75 4.98 -1.03
CA HIS A 56 -11.06 4.88 -2.30
C HIS A 56 -11.41 3.54 -2.93
N LEU A 57 -12.54 3.48 -3.62
CA LEU A 57 -13.10 2.24 -4.11
C LEU A 57 -12.17 1.47 -5.04
N GLU A 58 -11.39 2.17 -5.87
CA GLU A 58 -10.43 1.51 -6.75
C GLU A 58 -9.37 0.76 -5.96
N VAL A 59 -8.84 1.41 -4.92
CA VAL A 59 -7.83 0.81 -4.06
C VAL A 59 -8.44 -0.36 -3.29
N LEU A 60 -9.62 -0.17 -2.74
CA LEU A 60 -10.29 -1.21 -1.98
C LEU A 60 -10.59 -2.43 -2.84
N SER A 61 -11.14 -2.22 -4.03
CA SER A 61 -11.42 -3.31 -4.97
C SER A 61 -10.17 -4.08 -5.32
N TRP A 62 -9.10 -3.38 -5.64
CA TRP A 62 -7.83 -4.00 -5.99
C TRP A 62 -7.28 -4.82 -4.82
N ALA A 63 -7.33 -4.25 -3.61
CA ALA A 63 -6.83 -4.92 -2.41
C ALA A 63 -7.58 -6.24 -2.17
N ILE A 64 -8.90 -6.20 -2.23
CA ILE A 64 -9.73 -7.39 -2.04
C ILE A 64 -9.41 -8.44 -3.11
N ALA A 65 -9.31 -8.01 -4.37
CA ALA A 65 -9.02 -8.92 -5.48
C ALA A 65 -7.65 -9.58 -5.35
N ASN A 66 -6.72 -8.94 -4.65
CA ASN A 66 -5.36 -9.45 -4.47
C ASN A 66 -5.13 -10.09 -3.09
N GLY A 67 -6.19 -10.44 -2.40
CA GLY A 67 -6.10 -11.24 -1.18
C GLY A 67 -5.81 -10.47 0.10
N CYS A 68 -6.09 -9.17 0.12
CA CYS A 68 -5.91 -8.41 1.35
C CYS A 68 -6.85 -8.96 2.43
N PRO A 69 -6.32 -9.33 3.62
CA PRO A 69 -7.18 -9.84 4.68
C PRO A 69 -8.13 -8.77 5.21
N ASP A 70 -9.19 -9.20 5.86
CA ASP A 70 -10.17 -8.29 6.45
C ASP A 70 -9.99 -8.12 7.97
N TYR A 71 -8.86 -8.56 8.47
CA TYR A 71 -8.58 -8.48 9.92
C TYR A 71 -7.16 -8.01 10.21
#